data_08723747b060e694a2024f8a7f6b7f5f
#
_entry.id   08723747b060e694a2024f8a7f6b7f5f
#
_cell.length_a   1.000
_cell.length_b   1.000
_cell.length_c   1.000
_cell.angle_alpha   90.00
_cell.angle_beta   90.00
_cell.angle_gamma   90.00
#
_symmetry.space_group_name_H-M   'P 1'
#
loop_
_entity.id
_entity.type
_entity.pdbx_description
1 polymer ?
#
loop_
_entity_poly.entity_id
_entity_poly.type
_entity_poly.pdbx_seq_one_letter_code
_entity_poly.pdbx_strand_id
1 'polypeptide(L)'
;MLSKGLHQVAGLMLLFLFQNGAAFAQDCGDAETPCRSASGSYHLILPDRDPVGIVMHLHGGGATGKAMLNSDLARVSVARGYVFVAPNGEHPEARWTKDWSVRADNTGHDRDDAVFLQEVIADVRDTFQLADTPFLLAGFSRGGSMVWDMACRLPDFADAYAPVAGAFWESLPENCAGPVRLFHAHGWTDRTVPLEGRSFRDGTVVQGDVWASLKVLRETNRCGNRQPETNSFAGEFWLRHWTDCEAGQIDLLLHKGGHTAPAGWADTILDWFENLSPGQL
;
A
#
# COMPACT_ATOMS: atom_id res chain seq x y z
N MET A 1 -4.15 -45.35 -70.90
CA MET A 1 -3.49 -44.05 -70.66
C MET A 1 -3.80 -43.64 -69.24
N LEU A 2 -2.86 -43.78 -68.31
CA LEU A 2 -3.04 -43.50 -66.83
C LEU A 2 -2.47 -42.11 -66.56
N SER A 3 -3.34 -41.19 -66.08
CA SER A 3 -2.91 -39.89 -65.64
C SER A 3 -2.61 -39.97 -64.11
N LYS A 4 -1.35 -39.63 -63.76
CA LYS A 4 -0.92 -39.53 -62.36
C LYS A 4 -1.23 -38.13 -61.83
N GLY A 5 -2.15 -38.01 -60.88
CA GLY A 5 -2.38 -36.78 -60.16
C GLY A 5 -1.31 -36.56 -59.05
N LEU A 6 -0.64 -35.42 -59.10
CA LEU A 6 0.35 -34.98 -58.13
C LEU A 6 -0.40 -34.26 -56.97
N HIS A 7 -0.36 -34.81 -55.77
CA HIS A 7 -0.87 -34.13 -54.59
C HIS A 7 0.26 -33.27 -54.01
N GLN A 8 0.09 -31.95 -54.08
CA GLN A 8 0.92 -31.00 -53.31
C GLN A 8 0.42 -30.93 -51.89
N VAL A 9 1.27 -31.32 -50.96
CA VAL A 9 1.05 -31.12 -49.51
C VAL A 9 1.64 -29.74 -49.17
N ALA A 10 0.78 -28.77 -48.91
CA ALA A 10 1.18 -27.46 -48.39
C ALA A 10 1.45 -27.58 -46.89
N GLY A 11 2.71 -27.57 -46.49
CA GLY A 11 3.14 -27.49 -45.09
C GLY A 11 2.89 -26.11 -44.51
N LEU A 12 1.96 -26.01 -43.59
CA LEU A 12 1.70 -24.78 -42.80
C LEU A 12 2.79 -24.64 -41.74
N MET A 13 3.74 -23.75 -41.96
CA MET A 13 4.81 -23.42 -41.01
C MET A 13 4.24 -22.45 -40.00
N LEU A 14 3.88 -22.94 -38.77
CA LEU A 14 3.52 -22.08 -37.63
C LEU A 14 4.77 -21.34 -37.18
N LEU A 15 4.84 -20.03 -37.48
CA LEU A 15 5.78 -19.13 -36.81
C LEU A 15 5.32 -18.92 -35.37
N PHE A 16 6.01 -19.54 -34.41
CA PHE A 16 5.96 -19.14 -33.01
C PHE A 16 6.70 -17.80 -32.89
N LEU A 17 5.94 -16.71 -32.79
CA LEU A 17 6.46 -15.44 -32.32
C LEU A 17 6.75 -15.57 -30.82
N PHE A 18 8.00 -15.81 -30.48
CA PHE A 18 8.48 -15.56 -29.11
C PHE A 18 8.38 -14.06 -28.89
N GLN A 19 7.36 -13.63 -28.14
CA GLN A 19 7.36 -12.29 -27.54
C GLN A 19 8.49 -12.29 -26.51
N ASN A 20 9.64 -11.74 -26.89
CA ASN A 20 10.66 -11.36 -25.93
C ASN A 20 10.03 -10.24 -25.08
N GLY A 21 9.62 -10.54 -23.87
CA GLY A 21 9.30 -9.54 -22.87
C GLY A 21 10.48 -8.57 -22.77
N ALA A 22 10.26 -7.28 -22.96
CA ALA A 22 11.28 -6.28 -22.78
C ALA A 22 11.68 -6.33 -21.31
N ALA A 23 12.89 -6.81 -21.02
CA ALA A 23 13.46 -6.66 -19.70
C ALA A 23 13.67 -5.16 -19.49
N PHE A 24 12.89 -4.55 -18.60
CA PHE A 24 13.10 -3.16 -18.21
C PHE A 24 14.48 -3.05 -17.57
N ALA A 25 15.37 -2.23 -18.17
CA ALA A 25 16.66 -1.94 -17.57
C ALA A 25 16.42 -1.00 -16.40
N GLN A 26 16.76 -1.46 -15.19
CA GLN A 26 16.64 -0.68 -13.98
C GLN A 26 18.01 -0.09 -13.64
N ASP A 27 18.18 1.23 -13.86
CA ASP A 27 19.44 1.94 -13.57
C ASP A 27 19.52 2.45 -12.11
N CYS A 28 18.40 2.39 -11.36
CA CYS A 28 18.28 2.84 -9.97
C CYS A 28 17.24 2.01 -9.21
N GLY A 29 17.11 2.23 -7.90
CA GLY A 29 16.08 1.64 -7.04
C GLY A 29 16.57 0.48 -6.18
N ASP A 30 17.75 -0.07 -6.45
CA ASP A 30 18.34 -1.09 -5.58
C ASP A 30 18.75 -0.53 -4.21
N ALA A 31 19.32 -1.39 -3.35
CA ALA A 31 19.70 -1.04 -2.00
C ALA A 31 20.80 0.05 -1.92
N GLU A 32 21.62 0.20 -2.94
CA GLU A 32 22.77 1.12 -2.94
C GLU A 32 22.49 2.38 -3.80
N THR A 33 21.65 2.23 -4.82
CA THR A 33 21.37 3.28 -5.82
C THR A 33 19.88 3.60 -5.86
N PRO A 34 19.33 4.41 -4.91
CA PRO A 34 17.92 4.79 -4.95
C PRO A 34 17.59 5.61 -6.19
N CYS A 35 16.39 5.46 -6.72
CA CYS A 35 15.82 6.38 -7.71
C CYS A 35 15.52 7.72 -7.04
N ARG A 36 15.45 8.79 -7.86
CA ARG A 36 15.21 10.15 -7.37
C ARG A 36 14.01 10.76 -8.08
N SER A 37 13.12 11.36 -7.26
CA SER A 37 12.11 12.32 -7.72
C SER A 37 12.57 13.76 -7.47
N ALA A 38 11.74 14.73 -7.78
CA ALA A 38 12.05 16.14 -7.54
C ALA A 38 12.27 16.44 -6.06
N SER A 39 11.52 15.81 -5.15
CA SER A 39 11.55 16.12 -3.71
C SER A 39 12.14 15.01 -2.83
N GLY A 40 12.61 13.90 -3.41
CA GLY A 40 13.15 12.82 -2.59
C GLY A 40 13.74 11.65 -3.36
N SER A 41 13.77 10.50 -2.70
CA SER A 41 14.30 9.26 -3.27
C SER A 41 13.47 8.06 -2.85
N TYR A 42 13.52 7.00 -3.65
CA TYR A 42 12.82 5.75 -3.38
C TYR A 42 13.63 4.56 -3.88
N HIS A 43 13.30 3.39 -3.37
CA HIS A 43 13.81 2.12 -3.83
C HIS A 43 12.68 1.33 -4.48
N LEU A 44 13.02 0.37 -5.36
CA LEU A 44 12.03 -0.52 -5.96
C LEU A 44 12.64 -1.88 -6.28
N ILE A 45 11.76 -2.88 -6.43
CA ILE A 45 12.10 -4.21 -6.94
C ILE A 45 11.12 -4.51 -8.06
N LEU A 46 11.65 -4.86 -9.23
CA LEU A 46 10.86 -5.34 -10.35
C LEU A 46 10.62 -6.85 -10.22
N PRO A 47 9.44 -7.35 -10.62
CA PRO A 47 9.23 -8.78 -10.80
C PRO A 47 10.01 -9.30 -12.03
N ASP A 48 10.21 -10.61 -12.11
CA ASP A 48 10.87 -11.29 -13.24
C ASP A 48 9.97 -11.50 -14.48
N ARG A 49 8.80 -10.89 -14.47
CA ARG A 49 7.76 -10.95 -15.52
C ARG A 49 7.11 -9.58 -15.68
N ASP A 50 6.27 -9.42 -16.71
CA ASP A 50 5.49 -8.19 -16.89
C ASP A 50 4.68 -7.87 -15.61
N PRO A 51 4.80 -6.64 -15.08
CA PRO A 51 4.15 -6.27 -13.84
C PRO A 51 2.62 -6.31 -13.94
N VAL A 52 1.97 -6.85 -12.92
CA VAL A 52 0.50 -6.90 -12.80
C VAL A 52 -0.08 -5.72 -12.01
N GLY A 53 0.78 -4.92 -11.36
CA GLY A 53 0.39 -3.78 -10.53
C GLY A 53 1.55 -3.26 -9.70
N ILE A 54 1.24 -2.35 -8.79
CA ILE A 54 2.22 -1.67 -7.93
C ILE A 54 1.83 -1.86 -6.47
N VAL A 55 2.81 -2.16 -5.61
CA VAL A 55 2.69 -2.13 -4.15
C VAL A 55 3.71 -1.15 -3.60
N MET A 56 3.26 -0.04 -3.04
CA MET A 56 4.11 0.93 -2.36
C MET A 56 4.04 0.72 -0.85
N HIS A 57 5.20 0.65 -0.18
CA HIS A 57 5.27 0.42 1.26
C HIS A 57 6.04 1.52 1.99
N LEU A 58 5.34 2.25 2.85
CA LEU A 58 5.90 3.32 3.67
C LEU A 58 6.48 2.76 4.96
N HIS A 59 7.76 3.02 5.20
CA HIS A 59 8.48 2.52 6.38
C HIS A 59 8.01 3.19 7.70
N GLY A 60 8.26 2.54 8.83
CA GLY A 60 8.04 3.13 10.16
C GLY A 60 9.06 4.22 10.50
N GLY A 61 8.77 5.02 11.52
CA GLY A 61 9.67 6.05 12.00
C GLY A 61 11.07 5.51 12.32
N GLY A 62 12.10 6.17 11.82
CA GLY A 62 13.50 5.77 11.98
C GLY A 62 14.00 4.71 11.00
N ALA A 63 13.14 4.09 10.22
CA ALA A 63 13.53 3.15 9.15
C ALA A 63 13.82 3.88 7.82
N THR A 64 14.00 3.14 6.75
CA THR A 64 14.27 3.66 5.39
C THR A 64 13.58 2.80 4.35
N GLY A 65 13.37 3.35 3.15
CA GLY A 65 12.91 2.56 2.00
C GLY A 65 13.81 1.37 1.69
N LYS A 66 15.14 1.54 1.81
CA LYS A 66 16.11 0.44 1.68
C LYS A 66 15.79 -0.75 2.61
N ALA A 67 15.42 -0.48 3.85
CA ALA A 67 15.08 -1.55 4.80
C ALA A 67 13.82 -2.33 4.37
N MET A 68 12.89 -1.69 3.68
CA MET A 68 11.65 -2.31 3.21
C MET A 68 11.86 -3.30 2.06
N LEU A 69 12.96 -3.21 1.32
CA LEU A 69 13.30 -4.17 0.26
C LEU A 69 13.43 -5.62 0.78
N ASN A 70 13.74 -5.78 2.06
CA ASN A 70 13.86 -7.09 2.72
C ASN A 70 12.61 -7.50 3.51
N SER A 71 11.52 -6.76 3.38
CA SER A 71 10.26 -7.06 4.08
C SER A 71 9.55 -8.26 3.47
N ASP A 72 8.70 -8.90 4.27
CA ASP A 72 7.84 -9.99 3.80
C ASP A 72 6.90 -9.52 2.69
N LEU A 73 6.37 -8.29 2.82
CA LEU A 73 5.53 -7.69 1.78
C LEU A 73 6.29 -7.50 0.46
N ALA A 74 7.56 -7.07 0.50
CA ALA A 74 8.36 -6.95 -0.72
C ALA A 74 8.51 -8.31 -1.42
N ARG A 75 8.90 -9.34 -0.66
CA ARG A 75 9.09 -10.69 -1.17
C ARG A 75 7.81 -11.27 -1.80
N VAL A 76 6.68 -11.14 -1.11
CA VAL A 76 5.39 -11.69 -1.58
C VAL A 76 4.86 -10.90 -2.77
N SER A 77 4.94 -9.56 -2.74
CA SER A 77 4.53 -8.69 -3.85
C SER A 77 5.27 -9.02 -5.15
N VAL A 78 6.59 -9.08 -5.09
CA VAL A 78 7.43 -9.38 -6.26
C VAL A 78 7.15 -10.78 -6.79
N ALA A 79 7.02 -11.78 -5.92
CA ALA A 79 6.67 -13.15 -6.30
C ALA A 79 5.30 -13.24 -7.00
N ARG A 80 4.35 -12.37 -6.65
CA ARG A 80 3.03 -12.27 -7.28
C ARG A 80 3.03 -11.42 -8.57
N GLY A 81 4.16 -10.75 -8.88
CA GLY A 81 4.31 -9.98 -10.12
C GLY A 81 4.05 -8.48 -9.95
N TYR A 82 4.01 -7.96 -8.72
CA TYR A 82 3.92 -6.52 -8.47
C TYR A 82 5.29 -5.86 -8.51
N VAL A 83 5.36 -4.63 -9.02
CA VAL A 83 6.47 -3.73 -8.71
C VAL A 83 6.35 -3.33 -7.25
N PHE A 84 7.38 -3.63 -6.46
CA PHE A 84 7.44 -3.17 -5.08
C PHE A 84 8.19 -1.85 -5.00
N VAL A 85 7.59 -0.82 -4.39
CA VAL A 85 8.13 0.54 -4.28
C VAL A 85 8.27 0.94 -2.81
N ALA A 86 9.44 1.44 -2.43
CA ALA A 86 9.75 1.80 -1.05
C ALA A 86 10.37 3.21 -0.96
N PRO A 87 9.54 4.26 -0.84
CA PRO A 87 9.99 5.63 -0.70
C PRO A 87 10.77 5.87 0.60
N ASN A 88 11.68 6.84 0.59
CA ASN A 88 12.38 7.31 1.78
C ASN A 88 11.64 8.50 2.40
N GLY A 89 11.23 8.38 3.65
CA GLY A 89 10.74 9.48 4.45
C GLY A 89 11.80 10.58 4.59
N GLU A 90 11.36 11.79 4.90
CA GLU A 90 12.25 12.92 5.15
C GLU A 90 13.04 12.72 6.45
N HIS A 91 14.16 13.44 6.57
CA HIS A 91 14.92 13.56 7.81
C HIS A 91 14.77 15.01 8.33
N PRO A 92 13.70 15.31 9.08
CA PRO A 92 13.46 16.65 9.57
C PRO A 92 14.61 17.11 10.47
N GLU A 93 14.99 18.39 10.38
CA GLU A 93 16.07 18.96 11.22
C GLU A 93 15.79 18.79 12.73
N ALA A 94 14.53 18.88 13.11
CA ALA A 94 14.10 18.71 14.51
C ALA A 94 14.05 17.24 14.98
N ARG A 95 14.32 16.29 14.11
CA ARG A 95 14.25 14.83 14.41
C ARG A 95 15.53 14.13 14.00
N TRP A 96 15.98 13.20 14.83
CA TRP A 96 17.20 12.41 14.58
C TRP A 96 16.98 11.26 13.59
N THR A 97 15.76 11.03 13.13
CA THR A 97 15.36 9.87 12.34
C THR A 97 14.46 10.27 11.18
N LYS A 98 14.49 9.47 10.12
CA LYS A 98 13.54 9.58 9.00
C LYS A 98 12.11 9.39 9.47
N ASP A 99 11.21 10.20 8.93
CA ASP A 99 9.80 10.24 9.32
C ASP A 99 8.91 10.71 8.15
N TRP A 100 7.60 10.78 8.39
CA TRP A 100 6.59 11.21 7.42
C TRP A 100 5.83 12.43 7.95
N SER A 101 5.54 13.38 7.06
CA SER A 101 4.77 14.59 7.35
C SER A 101 3.28 14.29 7.43
N VAL A 102 2.84 13.58 8.48
CA VAL A 102 1.41 13.38 8.73
C VAL A 102 0.75 14.69 9.14
N ARG A 103 -0.46 14.93 8.64
CA ARG A 103 -1.13 16.24 8.69
C ARG A 103 -1.24 16.87 10.09
N ALA A 104 -1.58 16.08 11.09
CA ALA A 104 -1.82 16.59 12.44
C ALA A 104 -0.52 16.78 13.27
N ASP A 105 0.59 16.15 12.85
CA ASP A 105 1.90 16.26 13.51
C ASP A 105 2.97 16.76 12.52
N ASN A 106 2.59 17.64 11.61
CA ASN A 106 3.48 18.19 10.57
C ASN A 106 4.45 19.25 11.12
N THR A 107 5.05 18.98 12.27
CA THR A 107 6.03 19.89 12.88
C THR A 107 7.45 19.53 12.45
N GLY A 108 8.13 20.46 11.80
CA GLY A 108 9.55 20.34 11.42
C GLY A 108 9.81 19.51 10.17
N HIS A 109 8.80 19.28 9.33
CA HIS A 109 8.94 18.74 7.99
C HIS A 109 8.92 19.91 6.98
N ASP A 110 9.88 19.95 6.08
CA ASP A 110 9.93 20.93 4.99
C ASP A 110 9.23 20.41 3.74
N ARG A 111 9.11 19.07 3.61
CA ARG A 111 8.47 18.38 2.50
C ARG A 111 7.02 18.01 2.82
N ASP A 112 6.09 18.26 1.90
CA ASP A 112 4.78 17.60 1.89
C ASP A 112 4.93 16.20 1.30
N ASP A 113 4.85 15.17 2.15
CA ASP A 113 5.00 13.79 1.71
C ASP A 113 3.84 13.32 0.82
N ALA A 114 2.67 13.96 0.88
CA ALA A 114 1.60 13.63 -0.06
C ALA A 114 1.98 14.04 -1.50
N VAL A 115 2.65 15.16 -1.68
CA VAL A 115 3.19 15.59 -2.99
C VAL A 115 4.32 14.66 -3.42
N PHE A 116 5.26 14.36 -2.52
CA PHE A 116 6.37 13.44 -2.80
C PHE A 116 5.89 12.06 -3.25
N LEU A 117 4.90 11.48 -2.59
CA LEU A 117 4.37 10.17 -2.96
C LEU A 117 3.69 10.19 -4.33
N GLN A 118 3.03 11.30 -4.69
CA GLN A 118 2.49 11.49 -6.04
C GLN A 118 3.60 11.57 -7.10
N GLU A 119 4.71 12.26 -6.82
CA GLU A 119 5.88 12.27 -7.71
C GLU A 119 6.44 10.86 -7.91
N VAL A 120 6.60 10.09 -6.82
CA VAL A 120 7.14 8.72 -6.89
C VAL A 120 6.26 7.82 -7.74
N ILE A 121 4.94 7.82 -7.54
CA ILE A 121 4.05 6.95 -8.32
C ILE A 121 3.98 7.37 -9.78
N ALA A 122 4.04 8.67 -10.08
CA ALA A 122 4.07 9.18 -11.44
C ALA A 122 5.35 8.72 -12.16
N ASP A 123 6.51 8.84 -11.51
CA ASP A 123 7.80 8.40 -12.05
C ASP A 123 7.84 6.88 -12.32
N VAL A 124 7.33 6.07 -11.38
CA VAL A 124 7.24 4.61 -11.54
C VAL A 124 6.30 4.25 -12.70
N ARG A 125 5.13 4.87 -12.79
CA ARG A 125 4.15 4.61 -13.86
C ARG A 125 4.69 5.00 -15.23
N ASP A 126 5.35 6.13 -15.33
CA ASP A 126 5.97 6.61 -16.56
C ASP A 126 7.13 5.71 -17.02
N THR A 127 8.05 5.43 -16.10
CA THR A 127 9.27 4.65 -16.40
C THR A 127 8.95 3.23 -16.84
N PHE A 128 7.97 2.58 -16.21
CA PHE A 128 7.63 1.17 -16.46
C PHE A 128 6.33 0.98 -17.23
N GLN A 129 5.72 2.06 -17.77
CA GLN A 129 4.49 2.05 -18.56
C GLN A 129 3.31 1.38 -17.85
N LEU A 130 3.11 1.73 -16.58
CA LEU A 130 2.12 1.14 -15.66
C LEU A 130 0.91 2.08 -15.40
N ALA A 131 0.49 2.88 -16.37
CA ALA A 131 -0.52 3.94 -16.19
C ALA A 131 -1.82 3.44 -15.55
N ASP A 132 -2.36 2.33 -16.05
CA ASP A 132 -3.68 1.81 -15.66
C ASP A 132 -3.58 0.52 -14.79
N THR A 133 -2.42 0.27 -14.18
CA THR A 133 -2.26 -0.92 -13.35
C THR A 133 -2.74 -0.69 -11.92
N PRO A 134 -3.31 -1.72 -11.25
CA PRO A 134 -3.73 -1.65 -9.85
C PRO A 134 -2.61 -1.19 -8.91
N PHE A 135 -2.96 -0.34 -7.95
CA PHE A 135 -2.01 0.24 -7.01
C PHE A 135 -2.48 0.11 -5.56
N LEU A 136 -1.69 -0.58 -4.74
CA LEU A 136 -1.87 -0.70 -3.29
C LEU A 136 -0.88 0.18 -2.54
N LEU A 137 -1.38 1.08 -1.68
CA LEU A 137 -0.55 1.83 -0.74
C LEU A 137 -0.57 1.16 0.64
N ALA A 138 0.56 0.63 1.07
CA ALA A 138 0.76 0.03 2.38
C ALA A 138 1.73 0.85 3.24
N GLY A 139 1.70 0.65 4.57
CA GLY A 139 2.66 1.31 5.45
C GLY A 139 2.60 0.78 6.88
N PHE A 140 3.72 0.88 7.59
CA PHE A 140 3.85 0.42 8.96
C PHE A 140 4.10 1.59 9.92
N SER A 141 3.46 1.58 11.10
CA SER A 141 3.71 2.56 12.17
C SER A 141 3.50 4.00 11.68
N ARG A 142 4.53 4.87 11.68
CA ARG A 142 4.46 6.22 11.09
C ARG A 142 4.10 6.18 9.60
N GLY A 143 4.63 5.21 8.84
CA GLY A 143 4.19 4.98 7.47
C GLY A 143 2.73 4.54 7.40
N GLY A 144 2.25 3.76 8.37
CA GLY A 144 0.84 3.42 8.51
C GLY A 144 -0.03 4.65 8.78
N SER A 145 0.42 5.58 9.64
CA SER A 145 -0.27 6.86 9.85
C SER A 145 -0.30 7.72 8.59
N MET A 146 0.78 7.72 7.80
CA MET A 146 0.80 8.40 6.50
C MET A 146 -0.18 7.78 5.50
N VAL A 147 -0.33 6.44 5.50
CA VAL A 147 -1.36 5.76 4.69
C VAL A 147 -2.77 6.20 5.09
N TRP A 148 -3.06 6.35 6.40
CA TRP A 148 -4.33 6.89 6.88
C TRP A 148 -4.57 8.32 6.38
N ASP A 149 -3.54 9.17 6.43
CA ASP A 149 -3.61 10.56 5.97
C ASP A 149 -3.84 10.64 4.46
N MET A 150 -3.12 9.83 3.66
CA MET A 150 -3.30 9.72 2.21
C MET A 150 -4.70 9.24 1.85
N ALA A 151 -5.19 8.19 2.50
CA ALA A 151 -6.54 7.66 2.29
C ALA A 151 -7.63 8.71 2.54
N CYS A 152 -7.44 9.57 3.53
CA CYS A 152 -8.40 10.60 3.89
C CYS A 152 -8.35 11.84 2.98
N ARG A 153 -7.13 12.29 2.64
CA ARG A 153 -6.92 13.53 1.86
C ARG A 153 -7.02 13.32 0.35
N LEU A 154 -6.56 12.18 -0.12
CA LEU A 154 -6.41 11.84 -1.54
C LEU A 154 -6.94 10.41 -1.78
N PRO A 155 -8.26 10.19 -1.65
CA PRO A 155 -8.85 8.86 -1.72
C PRO A 155 -8.61 8.14 -3.07
N ASP A 156 -8.42 8.90 -4.14
CA ASP A 156 -8.16 8.40 -5.50
C ASP A 156 -6.66 8.22 -5.80
N PHE A 157 -5.78 8.41 -4.81
CA PHE A 157 -4.33 8.25 -4.98
C PHE A 157 -3.92 6.80 -5.22
N ALA A 158 -4.59 5.86 -4.55
CA ALA A 158 -4.39 4.42 -4.69
C ALA A 158 -5.75 3.71 -4.79
N ASP A 159 -5.77 2.55 -5.41
CA ASP A 159 -6.98 1.73 -5.52
C ASP A 159 -7.39 1.13 -4.17
N ALA A 160 -6.40 0.92 -3.29
CA ALA A 160 -6.62 0.43 -1.94
C ALA A 160 -5.49 0.85 -0.97
N TYR A 161 -5.80 0.83 0.32
CA TYR A 161 -4.95 1.31 1.40
C TYR A 161 -4.79 0.24 2.49
N ALA A 162 -3.54 -0.07 2.86
CA ALA A 162 -3.20 -1.13 3.82
C ALA A 162 -2.30 -0.64 4.97
N PRO A 163 -2.81 0.19 5.89
CA PRO A 163 -2.04 0.63 7.04
C PRO A 163 -1.90 -0.48 8.09
N VAL A 164 -0.70 -0.62 8.67
CA VAL A 164 -0.40 -1.52 9.79
C VAL A 164 0.07 -0.71 10.99
N ALA A 165 -0.51 -0.95 12.15
CA ALA A 165 -0.10 -0.37 13.44
C ALA A 165 0.05 1.17 13.40
N GLY A 166 -0.85 1.83 12.68
CA GLY A 166 -0.95 3.29 12.55
C GLY A 166 -2.39 3.75 12.81
N ALA A 167 -2.59 5.06 12.91
CA ALA A 167 -3.88 5.71 13.03
C ALA A 167 -3.75 7.18 12.61
N PHE A 168 -4.84 7.91 12.51
CA PHE A 168 -4.78 9.36 12.47
C PHE A 168 -4.11 9.92 13.73
N TRP A 169 -3.62 11.13 13.65
CA TRP A 169 -3.21 11.92 14.80
C TRP A 169 -4.29 12.92 15.15
N GLU A 170 -4.41 13.29 16.42
CA GLU A 170 -5.32 14.34 16.84
C GLU A 170 -4.86 15.76 16.34
N SER A 171 -5.80 16.66 15.89
CA SER A 171 -7.24 16.37 15.91
C SER A 171 -7.62 15.48 14.73
N LEU A 172 -8.46 14.48 14.99
CA LEU A 172 -8.99 13.63 13.94
C LEU A 172 -9.71 14.47 12.87
N PRO A 173 -9.67 14.10 11.58
CA PRO A 173 -10.48 14.74 10.57
C PRO A 173 -11.97 14.55 10.85
N GLU A 174 -12.78 15.58 10.63
CA GLU A 174 -14.23 15.48 10.75
C GLU A 174 -14.83 14.56 9.67
N ASN A 175 -14.27 14.63 8.46
CA ASN A 175 -14.57 13.77 7.33
C ASN A 175 -13.38 13.74 6.36
N CYS A 176 -13.37 12.76 5.47
CA CYS A 176 -12.36 12.61 4.43
C CYS A 176 -12.87 13.11 3.07
N ALA A 177 -11.96 13.28 2.11
CA ALA A 177 -12.28 13.84 0.80
C ALA A 177 -13.18 12.92 -0.05
N GLY A 178 -13.15 11.60 0.20
CA GLY A 178 -13.99 10.63 -0.49
C GLY A 178 -13.87 9.22 0.10
N PRO A 179 -14.67 8.27 -0.39
CA PRO A 179 -14.67 6.89 0.06
C PRO A 179 -13.40 6.15 -0.35
N VAL A 180 -13.00 5.16 0.45
CA VAL A 180 -11.81 4.35 0.23
C VAL A 180 -12.05 2.87 0.49
N ARG A 181 -11.16 2.04 -0.05
CA ARG A 181 -10.97 0.65 0.35
C ARG A 181 -9.78 0.57 1.27
N LEU A 182 -10.03 0.25 2.53
CA LEU A 182 -8.97 0.23 3.53
C LEU A 182 -8.99 -1.06 4.33
N PHE A 183 -7.84 -1.73 4.37
CA PHE A 183 -7.59 -2.90 5.21
C PHE A 183 -6.58 -2.55 6.30
N HIS A 184 -7.06 -2.27 7.51
CA HIS A 184 -6.20 -1.94 8.64
C HIS A 184 -5.81 -3.17 9.43
N ALA A 185 -4.50 -3.37 9.70
CA ALA A 185 -4.01 -4.41 10.58
C ALA A 185 -3.41 -3.83 11.87
N HIS A 186 -3.75 -4.41 13.04
CA HIS A 186 -3.28 -3.89 14.33
C HIS A 186 -3.06 -5.00 15.36
N GLY A 187 -2.01 -4.84 16.16
CA GLY A 187 -1.74 -5.71 17.31
C GLY A 187 -2.60 -5.36 18.52
N TRP A 188 -3.31 -6.35 19.06
CA TRP A 188 -4.16 -6.15 20.25
C TRP A 188 -3.41 -5.61 21.46
N THR A 189 -2.12 -5.94 21.58
CA THR A 189 -1.27 -5.50 22.70
C THR A 189 -0.25 -4.43 22.28
N ASP A 190 -0.52 -3.69 21.20
CA ASP A 190 0.36 -2.62 20.75
C ASP A 190 0.45 -1.52 21.82
N ARG A 191 1.67 -1.28 22.32
CA ARG A 191 1.97 -0.23 23.30
C ARG A 191 2.66 0.98 22.66
N THR A 192 3.07 0.87 21.42
CA THR A 192 3.71 1.95 20.67
C THR A 192 2.66 2.83 19.99
N VAL A 193 1.66 2.22 19.39
CA VAL A 193 0.44 2.86 18.88
C VAL A 193 -0.74 2.09 19.48
N PRO A 194 -1.15 2.40 20.73
CA PRO A 194 -2.28 1.71 21.35
C PRO A 194 -3.57 1.93 20.55
N LEU A 195 -4.46 0.94 20.55
CA LEU A 195 -5.76 1.05 19.87
C LEU A 195 -6.58 2.25 20.34
N GLU A 196 -6.43 2.63 21.62
CA GLU A 196 -7.09 3.76 22.27
C GLU A 196 -6.37 5.10 22.03
N GLY A 197 -5.28 5.09 21.25
CA GLY A 197 -4.40 6.23 21.10
C GLY A 197 -3.56 6.51 22.36
N ARG A 198 -2.69 7.50 22.29
CA ARG A 198 -1.93 7.99 23.47
C ARG A 198 -1.38 9.39 23.27
N SER A 199 -1.20 10.09 24.37
CA SER A 199 -0.55 11.40 24.40
C SER A 199 0.97 11.31 24.53
N PHE A 200 1.65 12.25 23.90
CA PHE A 200 3.09 12.51 24.01
C PHE A 200 3.32 13.98 24.40
N ARG A 201 4.53 14.30 24.85
CA ARG A 201 4.97 15.67 25.09
C ARG A 201 3.95 16.46 25.92
N ASP A 202 3.59 15.94 27.09
CA ASP A 202 2.61 16.55 28.01
C ASP A 202 1.24 16.87 27.37
N GLY A 203 0.83 16.03 26.39
CA GLY A 203 -0.47 16.14 25.74
C GLY A 203 -0.49 17.06 24.50
N THR A 204 0.64 17.63 24.09
CA THR A 204 0.69 18.50 22.92
C THR A 204 0.68 17.74 21.58
N VAL A 205 1.01 16.45 21.60
CA VAL A 205 0.97 15.56 20.46
C VAL A 205 0.22 14.30 20.86
N VAL A 206 -0.83 13.95 20.14
CA VAL A 206 -1.70 12.81 20.50
C VAL A 206 -1.88 11.89 19.28
N GLN A 207 -1.51 10.62 19.45
CA GLN A 207 -1.95 9.58 18.52
C GLN A 207 -3.45 9.37 18.69
N GLY A 208 -4.18 9.37 17.59
CA GLY A 208 -5.62 9.18 17.61
C GLY A 208 -6.03 7.74 17.96
N ASP A 209 -7.21 7.63 18.48
CA ASP A 209 -7.89 6.36 18.70
C ASP A 209 -8.19 5.65 17.37
N VAL A 210 -7.79 4.39 17.24
CA VAL A 210 -7.98 3.59 16.02
C VAL A 210 -9.46 3.36 15.73
N TRP A 211 -10.28 3.16 16.76
CA TRP A 211 -11.72 2.95 16.61
C TRP A 211 -12.43 4.21 16.12
N ALA A 212 -12.02 5.37 16.63
CA ALA A 212 -12.48 6.67 16.18
C ALA A 212 -12.01 6.95 14.75
N SER A 213 -10.77 6.61 14.41
CA SER A 213 -10.23 6.71 13.05
C SER A 213 -11.02 5.86 12.05
N LEU A 214 -11.31 4.60 12.39
CA LEU A 214 -12.17 3.71 11.59
C LEU A 214 -13.60 4.25 11.46
N LYS A 215 -14.12 4.92 12.50
CA LYS A 215 -15.44 5.55 12.43
C LYS A 215 -15.48 6.66 11.39
N VAL A 216 -14.47 7.54 11.34
CA VAL A 216 -14.38 8.61 10.32
C VAL A 216 -14.48 8.04 8.91
N LEU A 217 -13.71 7.00 8.59
CA LEU A 217 -13.75 6.39 7.25
C LEU A 217 -15.06 5.68 6.95
N ARG A 218 -15.65 4.98 7.92
CA ARG A 218 -16.96 4.35 7.72
C ARG A 218 -18.07 5.38 7.46
N GLU A 219 -18.02 6.52 8.15
CA GLU A 219 -18.97 7.63 7.93
C GLU A 219 -18.72 8.27 6.56
N THR A 220 -17.46 8.44 6.14
CA THR A 220 -17.12 8.92 4.79
C THR A 220 -17.60 7.95 3.70
N ASN A 221 -17.38 6.64 3.87
CA ASN A 221 -17.86 5.60 2.95
C ASN A 221 -19.38 5.38 3.01
N ARG A 222 -20.07 6.01 3.96
CA ARG A 222 -21.50 5.83 4.24
C ARG A 222 -21.90 4.38 4.46
N CYS A 223 -21.14 3.70 5.30
CA CYS A 223 -21.45 2.33 5.69
C CYS A 223 -22.72 2.31 6.56
N GLY A 224 -23.67 1.45 6.22
CA GLY A 224 -25.01 1.41 6.83
C GLY A 224 -24.99 1.08 8.32
N ASN A 225 -24.04 0.29 8.78
CA ASN A 225 -23.96 -0.19 10.14
C ASN A 225 -22.70 0.26 10.89
N ARG A 226 -22.85 0.48 12.19
CA ARG A 226 -21.68 0.68 13.10
C ARG A 226 -20.94 -0.65 13.35
N GLN A 227 -21.67 -1.76 13.33
CA GLN A 227 -21.11 -3.09 13.46
C GLN A 227 -20.72 -3.62 12.09
N PRO A 228 -19.68 -4.44 12.01
CA PRO A 228 -19.32 -5.08 10.74
C PRO A 228 -20.39 -6.09 10.33
N GLU A 229 -20.61 -6.24 9.02
CA GLU A 229 -21.52 -7.24 8.47
C GLU A 229 -21.03 -8.64 8.73
N THR A 230 -19.70 -8.85 8.71
CA THR A 230 -19.11 -10.14 9.02
C THR A 230 -17.95 -10.02 10.02
N ASN A 231 -17.83 -11.04 10.85
CA ASN A 231 -16.68 -11.29 11.70
C ASN A 231 -16.19 -12.71 11.40
N SER A 232 -14.90 -12.87 11.20
CA SER A 232 -14.31 -14.17 10.88
C SER A 232 -12.96 -14.35 11.56
N PHE A 233 -12.46 -15.58 11.54
CA PHE A 233 -11.12 -15.91 11.99
C PHE A 233 -10.36 -16.54 10.83
N ALA A 234 -9.15 -16.08 10.56
CA ALA A 234 -8.20 -16.69 9.64
C ALA A 234 -6.93 -17.03 10.43
N GLY A 235 -6.79 -18.27 10.86
CA GLY A 235 -5.73 -18.69 11.78
C GLY A 235 -5.80 -17.91 13.10
N GLU A 236 -4.79 -17.09 13.40
CA GLU A 236 -4.74 -16.26 14.60
C GLU A 236 -5.29 -14.84 14.40
N PHE A 237 -5.80 -14.53 13.22
CA PHE A 237 -6.33 -13.21 12.89
C PHE A 237 -7.82 -13.16 13.19
N TRP A 238 -8.23 -12.09 13.84
CA TRP A 238 -9.62 -11.70 13.97
C TRP A 238 -9.93 -10.63 12.94
N LEU A 239 -10.85 -10.94 12.02
CA LEU A 239 -11.21 -10.09 10.90
C LEU A 239 -12.61 -9.50 11.11
N ARG A 240 -12.75 -8.23 10.79
CA ARG A 240 -14.01 -7.51 10.79
C ARG A 240 -14.17 -6.77 9.46
N HIS A 241 -15.32 -6.92 8.81
CA HIS A 241 -15.58 -6.42 7.49
C HIS A 241 -16.82 -5.53 7.47
N TRP A 242 -16.66 -4.29 7.01
CA TRP A 242 -17.73 -3.34 6.72
C TRP A 242 -17.83 -3.18 5.22
N THR A 243 -18.75 -3.91 4.59
CA THR A 243 -18.94 -4.01 3.15
C THR A 243 -20.27 -3.43 2.68
N ASP A 244 -21.23 -3.19 3.60
CA ASP A 244 -22.49 -2.48 3.32
C ASP A 244 -22.27 -0.96 3.39
N CYS A 245 -21.46 -0.45 2.46
CA CYS A 245 -21.14 0.96 2.31
C CYS A 245 -21.64 1.44 0.93
N GLU A 246 -22.05 2.71 0.80
CA GLU A 246 -22.44 3.27 -0.51
C GLU A 246 -21.27 3.23 -1.50
N ALA A 247 -20.03 3.39 -1.01
CA ALA A 247 -18.81 3.24 -1.80
C ALA A 247 -17.64 2.80 -0.92
N GLY A 248 -16.66 2.08 -1.51
CA GLY A 248 -15.51 1.56 -0.79
C GLY A 248 -15.85 0.42 0.17
N GLN A 249 -14.91 0.05 1.01
CA GLN A 249 -15.08 -0.91 2.12
C GLN A 249 -14.03 -0.70 3.20
N ILE A 250 -14.32 -1.11 4.42
CA ILE A 250 -13.38 -1.04 5.54
C ILE A 250 -13.21 -2.43 6.14
N ASP A 251 -11.97 -2.84 6.26
CA ASP A 251 -11.58 -4.11 6.85
C ASP A 251 -10.62 -3.87 8.02
N LEU A 252 -10.79 -4.61 9.08
CA LEU A 252 -9.92 -4.60 10.26
C LEU A 252 -9.44 -6.02 10.58
N LEU A 253 -8.12 -6.18 10.62
CA LEU A 253 -7.44 -7.35 11.12
C LEU A 253 -6.83 -7.05 12.49
N LEU A 254 -7.22 -7.79 13.50
CA LEU A 254 -6.56 -7.79 14.81
C LEU A 254 -5.77 -9.07 14.99
N HIS A 255 -4.58 -8.96 15.59
CA HIS A 255 -3.74 -10.09 15.96
C HIS A 255 -3.25 -9.98 17.42
N LYS A 256 -2.81 -11.08 18.01
CA LYS A 256 -2.39 -11.15 19.42
C LYS A 256 -1.13 -10.35 19.75
N GLY A 257 -0.34 -9.98 18.70
CA GLY A 257 0.95 -9.31 18.87
C GLY A 257 0.83 -7.86 19.31
N GLY A 258 1.99 -7.23 19.46
CA GLY A 258 2.15 -5.81 19.70
C GLY A 258 2.42 -5.03 18.44
N HIS A 259 3.38 -4.10 18.49
CA HIS A 259 3.74 -3.18 17.40
C HIS A 259 4.53 -3.88 16.29
N THR A 260 3.84 -4.63 15.44
CA THR A 260 4.44 -5.39 14.34
C THR A 260 3.42 -5.71 13.25
N ALA A 261 3.88 -5.94 12.03
CA ALA A 261 3.11 -6.65 11.01
C ALA A 261 3.16 -8.15 11.35
N PRO A 262 2.03 -8.84 11.48
CA PRO A 262 2.03 -10.26 11.84
C PRO A 262 2.50 -11.14 10.68
N ALA A 263 3.06 -12.31 10.98
CA ALA A 263 3.40 -13.31 9.97
C ALA A 263 2.15 -13.71 9.16
N GLY A 264 2.30 -13.80 7.83
CA GLY A 264 1.17 -14.06 6.91
C GLY A 264 0.34 -12.84 6.53
N TRP A 265 0.59 -11.67 7.11
CA TRP A 265 -0.11 -10.45 6.74
C TRP A 265 0.09 -10.08 5.26
N ALA A 266 1.31 -10.25 4.73
CA ALA A 266 1.62 -9.94 3.34
C ALA A 266 0.77 -10.75 2.35
N ASP A 267 0.59 -12.03 2.59
CA ASP A 267 -0.31 -12.85 1.78
C ASP A 267 -1.77 -12.45 1.97
N THR A 268 -2.21 -12.24 3.21
CA THR A 268 -3.59 -11.84 3.52
C THR A 268 -3.98 -10.54 2.83
N ILE A 269 -3.12 -9.52 2.83
CA ILE A 269 -3.44 -8.22 2.22
C ILE A 269 -3.44 -8.29 0.71
N LEU A 270 -2.55 -9.07 0.10
CA LEU A 270 -2.55 -9.24 -1.35
C LEU A 270 -3.71 -10.11 -1.82
N ASP A 271 -4.07 -11.17 -1.09
CA ASP A 271 -5.30 -11.93 -1.37
C ASP A 271 -6.54 -11.03 -1.31
N TRP A 272 -6.64 -10.16 -0.32
CA TRP A 272 -7.72 -9.18 -0.23
C TRP A 272 -7.71 -8.21 -1.42
N PHE A 273 -6.56 -7.63 -1.74
CA PHE A 273 -6.42 -6.66 -2.82
C PHE A 273 -6.77 -7.25 -4.19
N GLU A 274 -6.29 -8.45 -4.49
CA GLU A 274 -6.53 -9.17 -5.74
C GLU A 274 -8.01 -9.60 -5.89
N ASN A 275 -8.75 -9.73 -4.78
CA ASN A 275 -10.17 -10.07 -4.77
C ASN A 275 -11.10 -8.84 -4.77
N LEU A 276 -10.59 -7.62 -4.77
CA LEU A 276 -11.40 -6.42 -4.97
C LEU A 276 -12.01 -6.45 -6.37
N SER A 277 -13.34 -6.32 -6.46
CA SER A 277 -14.05 -6.43 -7.74
C SER A 277 -13.61 -5.34 -8.73
N PRO A 278 -13.30 -5.71 -10.00
CA PRO A 278 -13.10 -4.73 -11.07
C PRO A 278 -14.39 -3.93 -11.29
N GLY A 279 -14.44 -2.68 -11.07
CA GLY A 279 -15.64 -1.83 -11.10
C GLY A 279 -15.98 -1.29 -9.72
N GLN A 280 -15.25 -1.76 -8.73
CA GLN A 280 -15.03 -1.13 -7.45
C GLN A 280 -13.58 -0.57 -7.37
N LEU A 281 -12.72 -0.85 -8.35
CA LEU A 281 -11.40 -0.24 -8.55
C LEU A 281 -11.52 1.05 -9.34
#